data_3043b4cce5b518d078f27acfe2ffc1a9
#
_entry.id   3043b4cce5b518d078f27acfe2ffc1a9
#
_cell.length_a   1.000
_cell.length_b   1.000
_cell.length_c   1.000
_cell.angle_alpha   90.00
_cell.angle_beta   90.00
_cell.angle_gamma   90.00
#
_symmetry.space_group_name_H-M   'P 1'
#
loop_
_entity.id
_entity.type
_entity.pdbx_description
1 polymer ?
#
loop_
_entity_poly.entity_id
_entity_poly.type
_entity_poly.pdbx_seq_one_letter_code
_entity_poly.pdbx_strand_id
1 'polypeptide(L)'
;LLALFGTDPLLNVDRDFQCLQSLPDVNLKTFATTSASDIVNRLNLDSPDILYISGHGASVEYENDRDGIIYLNPQTPLEISTLKAEVKKAVDCGLQIAIFNCCSGLGIAHQLSDVNIPYLIVMRAEIPNRIAQDFLEHLLSEYSNGTDFVRAFQLARDQISISTECWLKF
;
A
#
# COMPACT_ATOMS: atom_id res chain seq x y z
N LEU A 1 3.33 12.61 0.93
CA LEU A 1 2.80 11.27 1.11
C LEU A 1 1.31 11.35 1.48
N LEU A 2 0.46 10.58 0.81
CA LEU A 2 -0.95 10.39 1.14
C LEU A 2 -1.14 8.99 1.75
N ALA A 3 -1.64 8.91 2.98
CA ALA A 3 -1.95 7.66 3.65
C ALA A 3 -3.46 7.55 3.92
N LEU A 4 -4.05 6.48 3.41
CA LEU A 4 -5.45 6.15 3.51
C LEU A 4 -5.63 4.89 4.34
N PHE A 5 -6.33 4.99 5.44
CA PHE A 5 -6.56 3.90 6.39
C PHE A 5 -8.01 3.44 6.33
N GLY A 6 -8.21 2.14 6.19
CA GLY A 6 -9.51 1.54 6.38
C GLY A 6 -10.02 1.73 7.81
N THR A 7 -11.33 1.68 7.97
CA THR A 7 -12.01 1.92 9.26
C THR A 7 -12.45 0.63 9.95
N ASP A 8 -11.98 -0.53 9.48
CA ASP A 8 -12.26 -1.80 10.15
C ASP A 8 -11.58 -1.84 11.53
N PRO A 9 -12.32 -2.07 12.62
CA PRO A 9 -11.75 -2.17 13.97
C PRO A 9 -10.72 -3.29 14.15
N LEU A 10 -10.72 -4.28 13.26
CA LEU A 10 -9.77 -5.40 13.29
C LEU A 10 -8.43 -5.04 12.64
N LEU A 11 -8.35 -3.92 11.90
CA LEU A 11 -7.11 -3.38 11.36
C LEU A 11 -6.35 -2.66 12.48
N ASN A 12 -5.20 -3.20 12.85
CA ASN A 12 -4.30 -2.49 13.76
C ASN A 12 -3.38 -1.58 12.95
N VAL A 13 -3.84 -0.37 12.65
CA VAL A 13 -3.13 0.63 11.86
C VAL A 13 -2.32 1.63 12.68
N ASP A 14 -2.39 1.58 14.00
CA ASP A 14 -1.75 2.57 14.89
C ASP A 14 -0.24 2.63 14.69
N ARG A 15 0.40 1.47 14.55
CA ARG A 15 1.84 1.40 14.33
C ARG A 15 2.23 1.90 12.94
N ASP A 16 1.44 1.60 11.90
CA ASP A 16 1.65 2.11 10.55
C ASP A 16 1.56 3.64 10.56
N PHE A 17 0.54 4.18 11.23
CA PHE A 17 0.35 5.61 11.38
C PHE A 17 1.53 6.27 12.11
N GLN A 18 1.99 5.69 13.22
CA GLN A 18 3.14 6.18 13.97
C GLN A 18 4.41 6.15 13.13
N CYS A 19 4.64 5.06 12.39
CA CYS A 19 5.76 4.93 11.48
C CYS A 19 5.76 6.04 10.42
N LEU A 20 4.63 6.24 9.73
CA LEU A 20 4.50 7.29 8.71
C LEU A 20 4.67 8.70 9.31
N GLN A 21 4.17 8.92 10.52
CA GLN A 21 4.26 10.21 11.21
C GLN A 21 5.69 10.54 11.67
N SER A 22 6.51 9.53 11.91
CA SER A 22 7.90 9.71 12.35
C SER A 22 8.88 10.03 11.21
N LEU A 23 8.44 9.98 9.94
CA LEU A 23 9.29 10.23 8.80
C LEU A 23 9.74 11.71 8.75
N PRO A 24 11.04 11.98 8.66
CA PRO A 24 11.56 13.34 8.53
C PRO A 24 11.20 13.94 7.16
N ASP A 25 10.97 15.23 7.13
CA ASP A 25 10.79 16.02 5.90
C ASP A 25 9.67 15.54 4.95
N VAL A 26 8.69 14.80 5.47
CA VAL A 26 7.55 14.29 4.72
C VAL A 26 6.30 15.13 4.99
N ASN A 27 5.72 15.70 3.93
CA ASN A 27 4.37 16.26 4.00
C ASN A 27 3.35 15.13 4.04
N LEU A 28 3.01 14.66 5.23
CA LEU A 28 2.10 13.55 5.46
C LEU A 28 0.65 14.06 5.56
N LYS A 29 -0.22 13.51 4.71
CA LYS A 29 -1.67 13.67 4.79
C LYS A 29 -2.30 12.31 5.08
N THR A 30 -3.07 12.22 6.14
CA THR A 30 -3.70 10.97 6.60
C THR A 30 -5.21 11.11 6.65
N PHE A 31 -5.91 10.10 6.18
CA PHE A 31 -7.36 10.04 6.21
C PHE A 31 -7.86 8.62 6.51
N ALA A 32 -8.85 8.53 7.39
CA ALA A 32 -9.69 7.35 7.47
C ALA A 32 -10.68 7.39 6.29
N THR A 33 -10.76 6.30 5.54
CA THR A 33 -11.60 6.24 4.34
C THR A 33 -12.42 4.96 4.30
N THR A 34 -13.63 5.06 3.78
CA THR A 34 -14.57 3.95 3.64
C THR A 34 -15.06 3.75 2.22
N SER A 35 -14.68 4.63 1.28
CA SER A 35 -15.24 4.62 -0.06
C SER A 35 -14.22 4.89 -1.17
N ALA A 36 -14.52 4.38 -2.37
CA ALA A 36 -13.75 4.70 -3.57
C ALA A 36 -13.74 6.20 -3.88
N SER A 37 -14.87 6.87 -3.69
CA SER A 37 -15.00 8.32 -3.96
C SER A 37 -14.09 9.16 -3.08
N ASP A 38 -13.89 8.78 -1.82
CA ASP A 38 -12.95 9.47 -0.94
C ASP A 38 -11.51 9.33 -1.45
N ILE A 39 -11.13 8.11 -1.85
CA ILE A 39 -9.79 7.86 -2.42
C ILE A 39 -9.57 8.70 -3.68
N VAL A 40 -10.53 8.66 -4.61
CA VAL A 40 -10.48 9.45 -5.86
C VAL A 40 -10.34 10.93 -5.58
N ASN A 41 -11.16 11.46 -4.67
CA ASN A 41 -11.11 12.88 -4.29
C ASN A 41 -9.74 13.25 -3.70
N ARG A 42 -9.17 12.39 -2.85
CA ARG A 42 -7.86 12.64 -2.24
C ARG A 42 -6.73 12.56 -3.25
N LEU A 43 -6.73 11.59 -4.14
CA LEU A 43 -5.73 11.49 -5.21
C LEU A 43 -5.71 12.76 -6.07
N ASN A 44 -6.89 13.27 -6.45
CA ASN A 44 -7.01 14.46 -7.28
C ASN A 44 -6.63 15.77 -6.54
N LEU A 45 -6.97 15.88 -5.24
CA LEU A 45 -6.70 17.09 -4.46
C LEU A 45 -5.25 17.17 -3.99
N ASP A 46 -4.66 16.03 -3.66
CA ASP A 46 -3.38 16.00 -2.94
C ASP A 46 -2.19 15.70 -3.84
N SER A 47 -2.41 15.14 -5.05
CA SER A 47 -1.36 14.78 -6.05
C SER A 47 -0.11 14.20 -5.37
N PRO A 48 -0.21 13.04 -4.70
CA PRO A 48 0.87 12.53 -3.85
C PRO A 48 2.01 11.95 -4.67
N ASP A 49 3.25 12.08 -4.18
CA ASP A 49 4.41 11.33 -4.70
C ASP A 49 4.39 9.88 -4.20
N ILE A 50 3.84 9.65 -3.00
CA ILE A 50 3.70 8.34 -2.38
C ILE A 50 2.27 8.15 -1.92
N LEU A 51 1.65 7.05 -2.35
CA LEU A 51 0.35 6.57 -1.91
C LEU A 51 0.50 5.36 -1.00
N TYR A 52 -0.09 5.42 0.17
CA TYR A 52 -0.20 4.30 1.10
C TYR A 52 -1.67 4.00 1.37
N ILE A 53 -2.09 2.75 1.19
CA ILE A 53 -3.45 2.29 1.52
C ILE A 53 -3.35 1.07 2.43
N SER A 54 -4.01 1.12 3.57
CA SER A 54 -4.14 0.01 4.52
C SER A 54 -5.58 -0.46 4.62
N GLY A 55 -5.78 -1.78 4.46
CA GLY A 55 -7.09 -2.42 4.49
C GLY A 55 -6.96 -3.94 4.50
N HIS A 56 -8.08 -4.66 4.51
CA HIS A 56 -8.07 -6.09 4.22
C HIS A 56 -8.07 -6.31 2.71
N GLY A 57 -7.28 -7.25 2.23
CA GLY A 57 -7.17 -7.56 0.81
C GLY A 57 -7.72 -8.94 0.48
N ALA A 58 -8.33 -9.05 -0.68
CA ALA A 58 -8.69 -10.30 -1.31
C ALA A 58 -8.38 -10.26 -2.81
N SER A 59 -8.06 -11.41 -3.37
CA SER A 59 -7.97 -11.59 -4.82
C SER A 59 -9.09 -12.52 -5.25
N VAL A 60 -9.89 -12.09 -6.20
CA VAL A 60 -10.93 -12.91 -6.80
C VAL A 60 -10.46 -13.38 -8.16
N GLU A 61 -10.49 -14.70 -8.39
CA GLU A 61 -10.18 -15.28 -9.68
C GLU A 61 -11.49 -15.45 -10.46
N TYR A 62 -11.61 -14.77 -11.56
CA TYR A 62 -12.59 -15.04 -12.60
C TYR A 62 -11.92 -15.85 -13.72
N GLU A 63 -12.67 -16.56 -14.56
CA GLU A 63 -12.18 -17.54 -15.54
C GLU A 63 -10.96 -17.11 -16.38
N ASN A 64 -10.69 -15.80 -16.52
CA ASN A 64 -9.52 -15.28 -17.24
C ASN A 64 -8.95 -14.00 -16.62
N ASP A 65 -9.36 -13.58 -15.41
CA ASP A 65 -8.91 -12.34 -14.81
C ASP A 65 -8.79 -12.48 -13.28
N ARG A 66 -7.84 -11.73 -12.71
CA ARG A 66 -7.66 -11.61 -11.26
C ARG A 66 -7.94 -10.18 -10.88
N ASP A 67 -9.03 -9.96 -10.18
CA ASP A 67 -9.34 -8.65 -9.63
C ASP A 67 -8.83 -8.53 -8.18
N GLY A 68 -8.25 -7.39 -7.85
CA GLY A 68 -7.86 -7.04 -6.51
C GLY A 68 -9.00 -6.31 -5.81
N ILE A 69 -9.35 -6.80 -4.63
CA ILE A 69 -10.37 -6.18 -3.79
C ILE A 69 -9.72 -5.74 -2.49
N ILE A 70 -10.00 -4.50 -2.08
CA ILE A 70 -9.64 -3.98 -0.77
C ILE A 70 -10.92 -3.72 0.03
N TYR A 71 -10.96 -4.23 1.24
CA TYR A 71 -12.00 -3.90 2.21
C TYR A 71 -11.45 -2.80 3.14
N LEU A 72 -11.90 -1.58 2.95
CA LEU A 72 -11.62 -0.44 3.82
C LEU A 72 -12.51 -0.45 5.06
N ASN A 73 -13.63 -1.12 4.95
CA ASN A 73 -14.53 -1.49 6.04
C ASN A 73 -15.13 -2.87 5.72
N PRO A 74 -15.69 -3.60 6.73
CA PRO A 74 -16.17 -4.96 6.53
C PRO A 74 -17.31 -5.12 5.51
N GLN A 75 -18.05 -4.05 5.22
CA GLN A 75 -19.28 -4.11 4.42
C GLN A 75 -19.08 -3.70 2.96
N THR A 76 -18.02 -2.95 2.65
CA THR A 76 -17.88 -2.33 1.32
C THR A 76 -16.59 -2.79 0.65
N PRO A 77 -16.67 -3.75 -0.29
CA PRO A 77 -15.53 -4.08 -1.13
C PRO A 77 -15.22 -2.93 -2.09
N LEU A 78 -13.95 -2.68 -2.29
CA LEU A 78 -13.42 -1.74 -3.26
C LEU A 78 -12.65 -2.52 -4.32
N GLU A 79 -13.19 -2.62 -5.51
CA GLU A 79 -12.51 -3.20 -6.66
C GLU A 79 -11.46 -2.23 -7.18
N ILE A 80 -10.24 -2.71 -7.36
CA ILE A 80 -9.11 -1.87 -7.84
C ILE A 80 -9.34 -1.37 -9.26
N SER A 81 -10.05 -2.14 -10.09
CA SER A 81 -10.47 -1.73 -11.43
C SER A 81 -11.17 -0.37 -11.43
N THR A 82 -11.95 -0.06 -10.39
CA THR A 82 -12.66 1.23 -10.24
C THR A 82 -11.73 2.42 -9.96
N LEU A 83 -10.55 2.16 -9.41
CA LEU A 83 -9.55 3.19 -9.10
C LEU A 83 -8.50 3.36 -10.20
N LYS A 84 -8.41 2.43 -11.12
CA LYS A 84 -7.33 2.33 -12.10
C LYS A 84 -7.08 3.63 -12.88
N ALA A 85 -8.16 4.25 -13.37
CA ALA A 85 -8.06 5.50 -14.14
C ALA A 85 -7.53 6.65 -13.30
N GLU A 86 -7.92 6.75 -12.04
CA GLU A 86 -7.49 7.83 -11.15
C GLU A 86 -6.06 7.61 -10.65
N VAL A 87 -5.67 6.36 -10.39
CA VAL A 87 -4.27 6.03 -10.09
C VAL A 87 -3.38 6.36 -11.28
N LYS A 88 -3.82 6.09 -12.52
CA LYS A 88 -3.09 6.49 -13.72
C LYS A 88 -2.90 8.01 -13.81
N LYS A 89 -3.94 8.79 -13.57
CA LYS A 89 -3.82 10.25 -13.49
C LYS A 89 -2.85 10.69 -12.40
N ALA A 90 -2.88 10.04 -11.24
CA ALA A 90 -1.93 10.33 -10.17
C ALA A 90 -0.48 10.06 -10.60
N VAL A 91 -0.22 8.99 -11.35
CA VAL A 91 1.10 8.72 -11.95
C VAL A 91 1.50 9.83 -12.92
N ASP A 92 0.60 10.26 -13.79
CA ASP A 92 0.84 11.37 -14.72
C ASP A 92 1.10 12.70 -13.97
N CYS A 93 0.59 12.84 -12.74
CA CYS A 93 0.82 13.98 -11.84
C CYS A 93 2.03 13.83 -10.90
N GLY A 94 2.77 12.72 -10.97
CA GLY A 94 4.01 12.56 -10.21
C GLY A 94 4.03 11.46 -9.16
N LEU A 95 3.00 10.62 -9.04
CA LEU A 95 3.01 9.47 -8.14
C LEU A 95 4.14 8.50 -8.52
N GLN A 96 5.06 8.27 -7.59
CA GLN A 96 6.24 7.41 -7.78
C GLN A 96 6.09 6.05 -7.08
N ILE A 97 5.46 6.03 -5.93
CA ILE A 97 5.38 4.85 -5.07
C ILE A 97 3.93 4.62 -4.66
N ALA A 98 3.44 3.41 -4.85
CA ALA A 98 2.16 2.96 -4.28
C ALA A 98 2.38 1.72 -3.41
N ILE A 99 1.92 1.79 -2.16
CA ILE A 99 2.03 0.72 -1.17
C ILE A 99 0.61 0.33 -0.76
N PHE A 100 0.23 -0.91 -1.09
CA PHE A 100 -1.02 -1.51 -0.66
C PHE A 100 -0.74 -2.49 0.47
N ASN A 101 -0.86 -2.02 1.70
CA ASN A 101 -0.68 -2.82 2.90
C ASN A 101 -1.97 -3.61 3.19
N CYS A 102 -2.21 -4.61 2.38
CA CYS A 102 -3.33 -5.54 2.47
C CYS A 102 -2.90 -6.93 2.00
N CYS A 103 -3.45 -7.98 2.61
CA CYS A 103 -3.16 -9.35 2.23
C CYS A 103 -3.66 -9.66 0.80
N SER A 104 -3.11 -10.72 0.18
CA SER A 104 -3.59 -11.21 -1.15
C SER A 104 -3.57 -10.16 -2.26
N GLY A 105 -2.54 -9.31 -2.31
CA GLY A 105 -2.43 -8.18 -3.23
C GLY A 105 -2.08 -8.52 -4.69
N LEU A 106 -1.98 -9.80 -5.08
CA LEU A 106 -1.64 -10.17 -6.47
C LEU A 106 -2.68 -9.68 -7.48
N GLY A 107 -3.97 -9.68 -7.13
CA GLY A 107 -5.02 -9.11 -7.97
C GLY A 107 -4.82 -7.61 -8.17
N ILE A 108 -4.40 -6.89 -7.12
CA ILE A 108 -4.07 -5.45 -7.20
C ILE A 108 -2.91 -5.22 -8.18
N ALA A 109 -1.83 -6.00 -8.04
CA ALA A 109 -0.69 -5.88 -8.94
C ALA A 109 -1.06 -6.20 -10.40
N HIS A 110 -1.91 -7.20 -10.62
CA HIS A 110 -2.40 -7.56 -11.95
C HIS A 110 -3.21 -6.41 -12.57
N GLN A 111 -4.17 -5.85 -11.83
CA GLN A 111 -5.04 -4.77 -12.30
C GLN A 111 -4.30 -3.45 -12.56
N LEU A 112 -3.22 -3.19 -11.83
CA LEU A 112 -2.42 -1.97 -11.98
C LEU A 112 -1.18 -2.15 -12.85
N SER A 113 -0.97 -3.33 -13.46
CA SER A 113 0.24 -3.66 -14.22
C SER A 113 0.52 -2.75 -15.42
N ASP A 114 -0.51 -2.20 -16.05
CA ASP A 114 -0.44 -1.30 -17.22
C ASP A 114 -0.52 0.19 -16.84
N VAL A 115 -0.62 0.50 -15.56
CA VAL A 115 -0.67 1.91 -15.06
C VAL A 115 0.70 2.55 -15.05
N ASN A 116 1.77 1.77 -15.10
CA ASN A 116 3.17 2.22 -15.08
C ASN A 116 3.56 2.97 -13.81
N ILE A 117 3.07 2.54 -12.64
CA ILE A 117 3.54 3.05 -11.35
C ILE A 117 5.03 2.65 -11.22
N PRO A 118 5.97 3.60 -11.00
CA PRO A 118 7.39 3.26 -10.92
C PRO A 118 7.71 2.19 -9.87
N TYR A 119 7.09 2.29 -8.70
CA TYR A 119 7.23 1.30 -7.62
C TYR A 119 5.86 0.94 -7.03
N LEU A 120 5.46 -0.30 -7.20
CA LEU A 120 4.24 -0.86 -6.64
C LEU A 120 4.59 -1.96 -5.64
N ILE A 121 4.20 -1.78 -4.38
CA ILE A 121 4.34 -2.79 -3.33
C ILE A 121 2.98 -3.36 -2.99
N VAL A 122 2.89 -4.69 -3.05
CA VAL A 122 1.71 -5.48 -2.63
C VAL A 122 2.17 -6.70 -1.83
N MET A 123 1.36 -7.15 -0.90
CA MET A 123 1.61 -8.40 -0.17
C MET A 123 1.05 -9.58 -0.99
N ARG A 124 1.89 -10.55 -1.35
CA ARG A 124 1.49 -11.71 -2.17
C ARG A 124 0.64 -12.73 -1.42
N ALA A 125 0.79 -12.79 -0.11
CA ALA A 125 0.12 -13.77 0.74
C ALA A 125 -0.29 -13.12 2.04
N GLU A 126 -1.08 -13.85 2.83
CA GLU A 126 -1.34 -13.45 4.20
C GLU A 126 -0.05 -13.52 5.02
N ILE A 127 0.29 -12.40 5.63
CA ILE A 127 1.42 -12.29 6.56
C ILE A 127 0.90 -11.71 7.88
N PRO A 128 1.50 -12.08 9.02
CA PRO A 128 1.15 -11.46 10.29
C PRO A 128 1.30 -9.94 10.21
N ASN A 129 0.32 -9.19 10.73
CA ASN A 129 0.31 -7.73 10.67
C ASN A 129 1.61 -7.11 11.22
N ARG A 130 2.17 -7.68 12.30
CA ARG A 130 3.45 -7.27 12.85
C ARG A 130 4.59 -7.31 11.81
N ILE A 131 4.62 -8.34 10.97
CA ILE A 131 5.66 -8.51 9.94
C ILE A 131 5.53 -7.43 8.86
N ALA A 132 4.29 -7.14 8.43
CA ALA A 132 4.04 -6.07 7.47
C ALA A 132 4.47 -4.71 8.03
N GLN A 133 4.21 -4.47 9.31
CA GLN A 133 4.58 -3.25 10.03
C GLN A 133 6.11 -3.12 10.20
N ASP A 134 6.78 -4.19 10.60
CA ASP A 134 8.25 -4.21 10.69
C ASP A 134 8.89 -3.95 9.33
N PHE A 135 8.35 -4.53 8.26
CA PHE A 135 8.80 -4.27 6.89
C PHE A 135 8.64 -2.78 6.51
N LEU A 136 7.45 -2.22 6.74
CA LEU A 136 7.17 -0.83 6.42
C LEU A 136 8.10 0.12 7.17
N GLU A 137 8.32 -0.11 8.45
CA GLU A 137 9.21 0.68 9.30
C GLU A 137 10.65 0.67 8.77
N HIS A 138 11.18 -0.51 8.46
CA HIS A 138 12.53 -0.63 7.90
C HIS A 138 12.65 0.01 6.51
N LEU A 139 11.69 -0.23 5.63
CA LEU A 139 11.67 0.34 4.28
C LEU A 139 11.67 1.87 4.33
N LEU A 140 10.76 2.45 5.09
CA LEU A 140 10.60 3.89 5.14
C LEU A 140 11.74 4.57 5.89
N SER A 141 12.28 3.95 6.94
CA SER A 141 13.47 4.45 7.63
C SER A 141 14.69 4.51 6.71
N GLU A 142 14.97 3.44 5.98
CA GLU A 142 16.09 3.41 5.03
C GLU A 142 15.90 4.44 3.91
N TYR A 143 14.69 4.51 3.34
CA TYR A 143 14.38 5.43 2.27
C TYR A 143 14.47 6.90 2.71
N SER A 144 13.94 7.24 3.88
CA SER A 144 14.01 8.60 4.43
C SER A 144 15.44 9.06 4.80
N ASN A 145 16.34 8.11 5.05
CA ASN A 145 17.76 8.38 5.26
C ASN A 145 18.57 8.52 3.95
N GLY A 146 17.89 8.55 2.79
CA GLY A 146 18.50 8.79 1.48
C GLY A 146 18.98 7.51 0.77
N THR A 147 18.67 6.32 1.29
CA THR A 147 18.91 5.06 0.57
C THR A 147 17.99 5.00 -0.66
N ASP A 148 18.53 4.58 -1.81
CA ASP A 148 17.72 4.31 -3.01
C ASP A 148 16.57 3.35 -2.69
N PHE A 149 15.39 3.58 -3.30
CA PHE A 149 14.17 2.86 -2.94
C PHE A 149 14.28 1.33 -3.12
N VAL A 150 14.91 0.88 -4.21
CA VAL A 150 15.10 -0.56 -4.47
C VAL A 150 16.04 -1.15 -3.41
N ARG A 151 17.08 -0.41 -3.05
CA ARG A 151 18.02 -0.84 -2.01
C ARG A 151 17.36 -0.83 -0.63
N ALA A 152 16.58 0.18 -0.30
CA ALA A 152 15.81 0.25 0.95
C ALA A 152 14.84 -0.94 1.07
N PHE A 153 14.15 -1.28 -0.04
CA PHE A 153 13.29 -2.47 -0.11
C PHE A 153 14.05 -3.76 0.16
N GLN A 154 15.23 -3.94 -0.45
CA GLN A 154 16.06 -5.14 -0.24
C GLN A 154 16.50 -5.25 1.22
N LEU A 155 16.98 -4.16 1.82
CA LEU A 155 17.42 -4.12 3.22
C LEU A 155 16.26 -4.45 4.18
N ALA A 156 15.09 -3.85 3.96
CA ALA A 156 13.90 -4.13 4.76
C ALA A 156 13.49 -5.60 4.69
N ARG A 157 13.46 -6.17 3.48
CA ARG A 157 13.16 -7.58 3.28
C ARG A 157 14.16 -8.50 3.97
N ASP A 158 15.46 -8.22 3.82
CA ASP A 158 16.52 -9.05 4.39
C ASP A 158 16.50 -9.00 5.93
N GLN A 159 16.23 -7.82 6.51
CA GLN A 159 16.08 -7.64 7.96
C GLN A 159 14.95 -8.49 8.55
N ILE A 160 13.81 -8.55 7.86
CA ILE A 160 12.67 -9.35 8.29
C ILE A 160 12.94 -10.84 8.13
N SER A 161 13.60 -11.26 7.05
CA SER A 161 13.98 -12.65 6.82
C SER A 161 14.88 -13.19 7.93
N ILE A 162 15.77 -12.37 8.45
CA ILE A 162 16.66 -12.73 9.58
C ILE A 162 15.87 -12.88 10.89
N SER A 163 14.85 -12.04 11.09
CA SER A 163 14.11 -11.98 12.36
C SER A 163 13.02 -13.04 12.51
N THR A 164 12.53 -13.64 11.43
CA THR A 164 11.28 -14.40 11.47
C THR A 164 11.35 -15.84 10.97
N GLU A 165 12.46 -16.32 10.42
CA GLU A 165 12.51 -17.60 9.66
C GLU A 165 11.38 -17.72 8.61
N CYS A 166 10.65 -16.64 8.37
CA CYS A 166 9.49 -16.60 7.51
C CYS A 166 9.92 -16.18 6.11
N TRP A 167 9.72 -17.04 5.14
CA TRP A 167 9.94 -16.74 3.72
C TRP A 167 8.88 -15.74 3.26
N LEU A 168 9.18 -14.46 3.36
CA LEU A 168 8.35 -13.42 2.76
C LEU A 168 8.39 -13.59 1.25
N LYS A 169 7.28 -14.00 0.68
CA LYS A 169 7.06 -14.04 -0.77
C LYS A 169 6.49 -12.68 -1.17
N PHE A 170 7.37 -11.76 -1.54
CA PHE A 170 7.00 -10.50 -2.20
C PHE A 170 6.91 -10.69 -3.69
#